data_5e89c20334dfff4efc2ceb5bddb17bee
#
_entry.id   5e89c20334dfff4efc2ceb5bddb17bee
#
_cell.length_a   1.000
_cell.length_b   1.000
_cell.length_c   1.000
_cell.angle_alpha   90.00
_cell.angle_beta   90.00
_cell.angle_gamma   90.00
#
_symmetry.space_group_name_H-M   'P 1'
#
loop_
_entity.id
_entity.type
_entity.pdbx_description
1 polymer ?
#
loop_
_entity_poly.entity_id
_entity_poly.type
_entity_poly.pdbx_seq_one_letter_code
_entity_poly.pdbx_strand_id
1 'polypeptide(L)'
;PITLYTREDGSGTREVFVERALNKGSIVQSANVVNSNGAMKTAVAQDKQSIGYVGIGHVDKNVKALVFDKMVPSQENASNGTYKVTRLLFMNTKGAPEDITKAFIDYIYTPEGTEIIKKSGYIPTGRQ
;
A
#
# COMPACT_ATOMS: atom_id res chain seq x y z
N PRO A 1 14.86 -22.33 -5.55
CA PRO A 1 13.93 -21.46 -6.28
C PRO A 1 13.24 -20.52 -5.31
N ILE A 2 12.91 -19.29 -5.76
CA ILE A 2 12.13 -18.32 -4.96
C ILE A 2 10.67 -18.45 -5.40
N THR A 3 9.77 -18.60 -4.43
CA THR A 3 8.33 -18.55 -4.67
C THR A 3 7.88 -17.10 -4.79
N LEU A 4 7.27 -16.75 -5.91
CA LEU A 4 6.78 -15.39 -6.18
C LEU A 4 5.28 -15.31 -5.91
N TYR A 5 4.88 -14.30 -5.14
CA TYR A 5 3.47 -13.95 -4.91
C TYR A 5 3.13 -12.60 -5.50
N THR A 6 1.97 -12.51 -6.12
CA THR A 6 1.43 -11.28 -6.68
C THR A 6 -0.03 -11.09 -6.29
N ARG A 7 -0.55 -9.91 -6.50
CA ARG A 7 -1.97 -9.60 -6.32
C ARG A 7 -2.74 -9.84 -7.61
N GLU A 8 -4.04 -9.99 -7.45
CA GLU A 8 -5.03 -10.13 -8.51
C GLU A 8 -5.06 -8.90 -9.44
N ASP A 9 -5.65 -9.08 -10.63
CA ASP A 9 -5.92 -7.97 -11.54
C ASP A 9 -6.91 -6.98 -10.90
N GLY A 10 -6.70 -5.68 -11.13
CA GLY A 10 -7.48 -4.61 -10.50
C GLY A 10 -6.99 -4.21 -9.09
N SER A 11 -6.00 -4.91 -8.53
CA SER A 11 -5.37 -4.49 -7.27
C SER A 11 -4.57 -3.21 -7.44
N GLY A 12 -4.97 -2.15 -6.75
CA GLY A 12 -4.21 -0.91 -6.75
C GLY A 12 -2.81 -1.04 -6.14
N THR A 13 -2.59 -1.98 -5.21
CA THR A 13 -1.25 -2.29 -4.69
C THR A 13 -0.36 -2.91 -5.77
N ARG A 14 -0.93 -3.81 -6.60
CA ARG A 14 -0.24 -4.37 -7.76
C ARG A 14 0.10 -3.30 -8.78
N GLU A 15 -0.83 -2.40 -9.09
CA GLU A 15 -0.60 -1.30 -10.02
C GLU A 15 0.59 -0.45 -9.61
N VAL A 16 0.63 0.00 -8.34
CA VAL A 16 1.76 0.78 -7.82
C VAL A 16 3.07 0.00 -7.86
N PHE A 17 3.05 -1.28 -7.52
CA PHE A 17 4.24 -2.13 -7.59
C PHE A 17 4.77 -2.24 -9.02
N VAL A 18 3.90 -2.53 -9.99
CA VAL A 18 4.27 -2.61 -11.42
C VAL A 18 4.80 -1.26 -11.92
N GLU A 19 4.12 -0.18 -11.60
CA GLU A 19 4.47 1.15 -12.10
C GLU A 19 5.77 1.67 -11.48
N ARG A 20 5.92 1.56 -10.15
CA ARG A 20 6.98 2.21 -9.39
C ARG A 20 8.19 1.32 -9.08
N ALA A 21 7.96 0.02 -8.84
CA ALA A 21 9.03 -0.91 -8.52
C ALA A 21 9.55 -1.65 -9.76
N LEU A 22 8.67 -2.03 -10.68
CA LEU A 22 9.06 -2.71 -11.93
C LEU A 22 9.22 -1.78 -13.13
N ASN A 23 9.10 -0.48 -12.93
CA ASN A 23 9.19 0.51 -14.01
C ASN A 23 8.31 0.15 -15.23
N LYS A 24 7.04 -0.21 -14.94
CA LYS A 24 6.04 -0.70 -15.90
C LYS A 24 6.38 -2.04 -16.58
N GLY A 25 7.31 -2.80 -15.98
CA GLY A 25 7.62 -4.16 -16.40
C GLY A 25 6.49 -5.15 -16.07
N SER A 26 6.62 -6.37 -16.58
CA SER A 26 5.61 -7.41 -16.35
C SER A 26 5.94 -8.29 -15.16
N ILE A 27 4.91 -8.75 -14.45
CA ILE A 27 5.02 -9.81 -13.46
C ILE A 27 4.98 -11.15 -14.22
N VAL A 28 5.87 -12.07 -13.85
CA VAL A 28 5.92 -13.39 -14.51
C VAL A 28 4.61 -14.15 -14.27
N GLN A 29 4.17 -14.91 -15.26
CA GLN A 29 2.90 -15.66 -15.20
C GLN A 29 2.90 -16.78 -14.16
N SER A 30 4.08 -17.27 -13.77
CA SER A 30 4.23 -18.31 -12.72
C SER A 30 4.09 -17.79 -11.29
N ALA A 31 3.90 -16.48 -11.10
CA ALA A 31 3.67 -15.92 -9.76
C ALA A 31 2.29 -16.36 -9.22
N ASN A 32 2.27 -16.81 -7.96
CA ASN A 32 1.03 -17.20 -7.28
C ASN A 32 0.19 -15.98 -6.97
N VAL A 33 -1.09 -16.00 -7.35
CA VAL A 33 -2.01 -14.88 -7.16
C VAL A 33 -2.72 -14.98 -5.81
N VAL A 34 -2.71 -13.90 -5.04
CA VAL A 34 -3.48 -13.72 -3.80
C VAL A 34 -4.35 -12.47 -3.88
N ASN A 35 -5.48 -12.47 -3.19
CA ASN A 35 -6.55 -11.49 -3.37
C ASN A 35 -6.66 -10.40 -2.27
N SER A 36 -5.66 -10.31 -1.39
CA SER A 36 -5.61 -9.25 -0.38
C SER A 36 -4.19 -9.02 0.16
N ASN A 37 -3.95 -7.87 0.80
CA ASN A 37 -2.70 -7.63 1.53
C ASN A 37 -2.53 -8.62 2.69
N GLY A 38 -3.62 -8.99 3.38
CA GLY A 38 -3.59 -9.99 4.44
C GLY A 38 -3.19 -11.37 3.93
N ALA A 39 -3.79 -11.82 2.82
CA ALA A 39 -3.44 -13.09 2.19
C ALA A 39 -1.98 -13.10 1.70
N MET A 40 -1.50 -11.99 1.13
CA MET A 40 -0.10 -11.82 0.73
C MET A 40 0.85 -11.99 1.93
N LYS A 41 0.58 -11.27 3.02
CA LYS A 41 1.40 -11.38 4.23
C LYS A 41 1.42 -12.80 4.77
N THR A 42 0.26 -13.46 4.85
CA THR A 42 0.15 -14.84 5.33
C THR A 42 0.94 -15.80 4.44
N ALA A 43 0.80 -15.71 3.12
CA ALA A 43 1.52 -16.57 2.18
C ALA A 43 3.04 -16.43 2.34
N VAL A 44 3.54 -15.20 2.41
CA VAL A 44 4.99 -14.94 2.59
C VAL A 44 5.47 -15.38 3.97
N ALA A 45 4.69 -15.20 5.02
CA ALA A 45 5.06 -15.63 6.37
C ALA A 45 5.17 -17.15 6.50
N GLN A 46 4.44 -17.92 5.70
CA GLN A 46 4.44 -19.38 5.72
C GLN A 46 5.53 -20.02 4.85
N ASP A 47 6.11 -19.29 3.92
CA ASP A 47 7.13 -19.79 3.00
C ASP A 47 8.41 -18.93 3.08
N LYS A 48 9.44 -19.47 3.72
CA LYS A 48 10.75 -18.80 3.89
C LYS A 48 11.49 -18.54 2.57
N GLN A 49 11.10 -19.19 1.49
CA GLN A 49 11.68 -18.99 0.15
C GLN A 49 10.83 -18.10 -0.74
N SER A 50 9.89 -17.37 -0.16
CA SER A 50 8.96 -16.55 -0.93
C SER A 50 9.25 -15.05 -0.82
N ILE A 51 8.74 -14.32 -1.79
CA ILE A 51 8.71 -12.86 -1.84
C ILE A 51 7.36 -12.37 -2.38
N GLY A 52 6.90 -11.26 -1.86
CA GLY A 52 5.68 -10.59 -2.29
C GLY A 52 5.74 -9.10 -1.97
N TYR A 53 4.64 -8.39 -2.17
CA TYR A 53 4.52 -6.97 -1.86
C TYR A 53 3.19 -6.65 -1.19
N VAL A 54 3.21 -5.75 -0.23
CA VAL A 54 2.03 -5.32 0.54
C VAL A 54 2.09 -3.81 0.80
N GLY A 55 0.97 -3.22 1.16
CA GLY A 55 0.96 -1.90 1.78
C GLY A 55 1.73 -1.91 3.10
N ILE A 56 2.47 -0.83 3.38
CA ILE A 56 3.39 -0.75 4.53
C ILE A 56 2.69 -0.98 5.88
N GLY A 57 1.41 -0.64 6.02
CA GLY A 57 0.62 -0.88 7.21
C GLY A 57 0.36 -2.37 7.52
N HIS A 58 0.67 -3.27 6.59
CA HIS A 58 0.56 -4.73 6.78
C HIS A 58 1.88 -5.40 7.17
N VAL A 59 2.99 -4.66 7.19
CA VAL A 59 4.29 -5.21 7.60
C VAL A 59 4.36 -5.28 9.12
N ASP A 60 4.65 -6.46 9.64
CA ASP A 60 4.82 -6.72 11.07
C ASP A 60 5.99 -7.70 11.30
N LYS A 61 6.13 -8.19 12.54
CA LYS A 61 7.19 -9.13 12.93
C LYS A 61 7.20 -10.49 12.18
N ASN A 62 6.13 -10.82 11.46
CA ASN A 62 5.99 -12.11 10.76
C ASN A 62 6.62 -12.07 9.35
N VAL A 63 6.87 -10.89 8.82
CA VAL A 63 7.47 -10.70 7.49
C VAL A 63 8.58 -9.64 7.56
N LYS A 64 9.63 -9.84 6.76
CA LYS A 64 10.74 -8.90 6.68
C LYS A 64 10.53 -7.93 5.53
N ALA A 65 10.47 -6.65 5.83
CA ALA A 65 10.52 -5.62 4.81
C ALA A 65 11.92 -5.54 4.19
N LEU A 66 12.00 -5.54 2.87
CA LEU A 66 13.24 -5.44 2.14
C LEU A 66 13.54 -3.98 1.78
N VAL A 67 14.82 -3.64 1.82
CA VAL A 67 15.30 -2.37 1.28
C VAL A 67 15.08 -2.35 -0.23
N PHE A 68 14.46 -1.30 -0.74
CA PHE A 68 14.26 -1.09 -2.16
C PHE A 68 14.95 0.22 -2.59
N ASP A 69 15.78 0.15 -3.64
CA ASP A 69 16.55 1.28 -4.14
C ASP A 69 17.33 2.02 -3.03
N LYS A 70 18.00 1.25 -2.17
CA LYS A 70 18.75 1.71 -0.99
C LYS A 70 17.92 2.39 0.11
N MET A 71 16.59 2.40 -0.01
CA MET A 71 15.69 3.03 0.95
C MET A 71 14.88 1.97 1.72
N VAL A 72 14.82 2.15 3.04
CA VAL A 72 13.98 1.32 3.91
C VAL A 72 12.51 1.73 3.73
N PRO A 73 11.59 0.78 3.50
CA PRO A 73 10.16 1.09 3.45
C PRO A 73 9.66 1.46 4.85
N SER A 74 9.39 2.73 5.06
CA SER A 74 8.82 3.27 6.30
C SER A 74 7.83 4.39 5.98
N GLN A 75 6.89 4.67 6.90
CA GLN A 75 5.97 5.79 6.76
C GLN A 75 6.73 7.12 6.66
N GLU A 76 7.81 7.27 7.40
CA GLU A 76 8.67 8.45 7.37
C GLU A 76 9.29 8.65 5.99
N ASN A 77 9.96 7.62 5.44
CA ASN A 77 10.60 7.68 4.13
C ASN A 77 9.59 7.84 2.98
N ALA A 78 8.39 7.30 3.13
CA ALA A 78 7.30 7.51 2.19
C ALA A 78 6.76 8.95 2.27
N SER A 79 6.59 9.49 3.48
CA SER A 79 6.08 10.85 3.71
C SER A 79 7.04 11.94 3.21
N ASN A 80 8.35 11.78 3.43
CA ASN A 80 9.38 12.73 2.99
C ASN A 80 9.79 12.55 1.51
N GLY A 81 9.19 11.57 0.81
CA GLY A 81 9.40 11.32 -0.61
C GLY A 81 10.71 10.61 -0.96
N THR A 82 11.48 10.11 0.00
CA THR A 82 12.71 9.34 -0.27
C THR A 82 12.41 7.91 -0.71
N TYR A 83 11.35 7.29 -0.16
CA TYR A 83 10.84 6.01 -0.66
C TYR A 83 9.84 6.24 -1.79
N LYS A 84 10.17 5.78 -3.00
CA LYS A 84 9.45 6.14 -4.24
C LYS A 84 8.26 5.25 -4.57
N VAL A 85 8.12 4.07 -3.96
CA VAL A 85 7.00 3.16 -4.23
C VAL A 85 5.79 3.58 -3.40
N THR A 86 5.21 4.71 -3.76
CA THR A 86 4.06 5.33 -3.08
C THR A 86 3.04 5.83 -4.09
N ARG A 87 1.80 5.99 -3.64
CA ARG A 87 0.74 6.68 -4.39
C ARG A 87 -0.19 7.44 -3.46
N LEU A 88 -0.93 8.39 -4.02
CA LEU A 88 -2.06 9.02 -3.35
C LEU A 88 -3.30 8.13 -3.43
N LEU A 89 -4.13 8.20 -2.40
CA LEU A 89 -5.50 7.69 -2.40
C LEU A 89 -6.45 8.88 -2.52
N PHE A 90 -7.44 8.74 -3.38
CA PHE A 90 -8.40 9.79 -3.64
C PHE A 90 -9.80 9.40 -3.18
N MET A 91 -10.51 10.33 -2.58
CA MET A 91 -11.95 10.22 -2.36
C MET A 91 -12.67 10.82 -3.56
N ASN A 92 -13.61 10.08 -4.13
CA ASN A 92 -14.36 10.51 -5.31
C ASN A 92 -15.83 10.73 -4.94
N THR A 93 -16.40 11.85 -5.34
CA THR A 93 -17.82 12.19 -5.19
C THR A 93 -18.42 12.53 -6.54
N LYS A 94 -19.73 12.34 -6.69
CA LYS A 94 -20.47 12.82 -7.85
C LYS A 94 -20.84 14.30 -7.62
N GLY A 95 -20.06 15.20 -8.15
CA GLY A 95 -20.22 16.64 -7.92
C GLY A 95 -19.65 17.09 -6.57
N ALA A 96 -20.05 18.27 -6.11
CA ALA A 96 -19.65 18.80 -4.81
C ALA A 96 -20.23 17.92 -3.68
N PRO A 97 -19.43 17.58 -2.65
CA PRO A 97 -19.94 16.82 -1.53
C PRO A 97 -20.87 17.69 -0.67
N GLU A 98 -22.03 17.14 -0.31
CA GLU A 98 -23.06 17.78 0.52
C GLU A 98 -23.38 16.93 1.75
N ASP A 99 -24.04 17.54 2.72
CA ASP A 99 -24.58 16.90 3.92
C ASP A 99 -23.61 15.92 4.60
N ILE A 100 -24.02 14.68 4.82
CA ILE A 100 -23.24 13.65 5.51
C ILE A 100 -21.97 13.28 4.76
N THR A 101 -21.98 13.32 3.44
CA THR A 101 -20.78 13.07 2.62
C THR A 101 -19.72 14.13 2.88
N LYS A 102 -20.14 15.39 2.92
CA LYS A 102 -19.23 16.50 3.26
C LYS A 102 -18.73 16.36 4.70
N ALA A 103 -19.60 16.08 5.65
CA ALA A 103 -19.24 15.90 7.06
C ALA A 103 -18.22 14.77 7.25
N PHE A 104 -18.39 13.64 6.55
CA PHE A 104 -17.44 12.53 6.58
C PHE A 104 -16.07 12.92 6.00
N ILE A 105 -16.04 13.60 4.87
CA ILE A 105 -14.79 14.09 4.26
C ILE A 105 -14.10 15.08 5.19
N ASP A 106 -14.84 16.03 5.77
CA ASP A 106 -14.28 17.01 6.71
C ASP A 106 -13.70 16.33 7.96
N TYR A 107 -14.38 15.29 8.48
CA TYR A 107 -13.90 14.50 9.62
C TYR A 107 -12.54 13.83 9.36
N ILE A 108 -12.31 13.32 8.14
CA ILE A 108 -11.03 12.69 7.77
C ILE A 108 -9.84 13.64 7.97
N TYR A 109 -10.05 14.95 7.79
CA TYR A 109 -9.01 15.97 7.95
C TYR A 109 -8.93 16.55 9.37
N THR A 110 -9.76 16.11 10.30
CA THR A 110 -9.62 16.45 11.72
C THR A 110 -8.40 15.77 12.34
N PRO A 111 -7.89 16.25 13.48
CA PRO A 111 -6.82 15.57 14.22
C PRO A 111 -7.17 14.12 14.55
N GLU A 112 -8.43 13.84 14.92
CA GLU A 112 -8.91 12.49 15.22
C GLU A 112 -8.93 11.58 13.99
N GLY A 113 -9.51 12.04 12.87
CA GLY A 113 -9.52 11.30 11.60
C GLY A 113 -8.10 11.04 11.09
N THR A 114 -7.22 12.04 11.18
CA THR A 114 -5.80 11.93 10.83
C THR A 114 -5.09 10.85 11.66
N GLU A 115 -5.37 10.78 12.95
CA GLU A 115 -4.78 9.77 13.83
C GLU A 115 -5.26 8.34 13.50
N ILE A 116 -6.53 8.19 13.12
CA ILE A 116 -7.08 6.91 12.63
C ILE A 116 -6.36 6.46 11.36
N ILE A 117 -6.13 7.38 10.41
CA ILE A 117 -5.39 7.10 9.18
C ILE A 117 -3.98 6.58 9.50
N LYS A 118 -3.25 7.26 10.40
CA LYS A 118 -1.90 6.86 10.82
C LYS A 118 -1.90 5.46 11.46
N LYS A 119 -2.81 5.20 12.39
CA LYS A 119 -2.96 3.90 13.06
C LYS A 119 -3.30 2.77 12.08
N SER A 120 -4.00 3.09 11.00
CA SER A 120 -4.32 2.15 9.91
C SER A 120 -3.16 1.90 8.95
N GLY A 121 -1.98 2.50 9.19
CA GLY A 121 -0.78 2.29 8.39
C GLY A 121 -0.68 3.18 7.15
N TYR A 122 -1.53 4.20 7.03
CA TYR A 122 -1.51 5.17 5.94
C TYR A 122 -0.88 6.49 6.38
N ILE A 123 -0.49 7.30 5.40
CA ILE A 123 0.12 8.61 5.61
C ILE A 123 -0.92 9.68 5.32
N PRO A 124 -1.34 10.47 6.32
CA PRO A 124 -2.26 11.57 6.07
C PRO A 124 -1.61 12.63 5.18
N THR A 125 -2.40 13.14 4.25
CA THR A 125 -2.03 14.32 3.44
C THR A 125 -2.94 15.48 3.82
N GLY A 126 -2.46 16.71 3.63
CA GLY A 126 -3.32 17.88 3.77
C GLY A 126 -4.45 17.89 2.75
N ARG A 127 -5.49 18.69 3.00
CA ARG A 127 -6.56 18.96 2.03
C ARG A 127 -5.96 19.74 0.86
N GLN A 128 -6.13 19.22 -0.35
CA GLN A 128 -5.72 19.89 -1.58
C GLN A 128 -6.87 20.70 -2.13
#